data_4f34bb6841850baf606e84d249408a39
#
_entry.id   4f34bb6841850baf606e84d249408a39
#
_cell.length_a   1.000
_cell.length_b   1.000
_cell.length_c   1.000
_cell.angle_alpha   90.00
_cell.angle_beta   90.00
_cell.angle_gamma   90.00
#
_symmetry.space_group_name_H-M   'P 1'
#
loop_
_entity.id
_entity.type
_entity.pdbx_description
1 polymer ?
#
loop_
_entity_poly.entity_id
_entity_poly.type
_entity_poly.pdbx_seq_one_letter_code
_entity_poly.pdbx_strand_id
1 'polypeptide(L)'
;MNEFYVICDNIRSLENIGSIFRTGDALGVTKIFLCGISGKPPRWGFPASQGNLATLHHKISKTALGAEKTIPFSHHWQIWRLIDKLKKQRIKIIALEQDKKAIPYTKFKPKFPLALIIGNEVKGISKSILKKCDKIIYLPMSGRKESLNVSVAFGVAGYHIKNSKF
;
A
#
# COMPACT_ATOMS: atom_id res chain seq x y z
N MET A 1 5.23 -18.97 6.84
CA MET A 1 5.79 -17.71 6.27
C MET A 1 4.91 -16.54 6.70
N ASN A 2 5.50 -15.43 7.11
CA ASN A 2 4.76 -14.24 7.54
C ASN A 2 4.31 -13.44 6.29
N GLU A 3 3.20 -13.82 5.69
CA GLU A 3 2.67 -13.16 4.48
C GLU A 3 2.24 -11.74 4.80
N PHE A 4 2.88 -10.78 4.11
CA PHE A 4 2.62 -9.36 4.21
C PHE A 4 2.14 -8.82 2.86
N TYR A 5 0.93 -8.27 2.85
CA TYR A 5 0.30 -7.69 1.66
C TYR A 5 0.16 -6.18 1.80
N VAL A 6 0.18 -5.47 0.68
CA VAL A 6 -0.07 -4.02 0.62
C VAL A 6 -1.25 -3.75 -0.31
N ILE A 7 -2.16 -2.89 0.12
CA ILE A 7 -3.30 -2.45 -0.67
C ILE A 7 -3.17 -0.93 -0.88
N CYS A 8 -2.96 -0.52 -2.12
CA CYS A 8 -2.91 0.87 -2.54
C CYS A 8 -4.31 1.32 -2.94
N ASP A 9 -4.98 2.14 -2.11
CA ASP A 9 -6.33 2.62 -2.36
C ASP A 9 -6.31 3.98 -3.04
N ASN A 10 -6.56 4.02 -4.35
CA ASN A 10 -6.63 5.25 -5.14
C ASN A 10 -5.36 6.13 -5.11
N ILE A 11 -4.17 5.51 -5.09
CA ILE A 11 -2.91 6.24 -5.14
C ILE A 11 -2.70 6.82 -6.55
N ARG A 12 -2.70 8.14 -6.66
CA ARG A 12 -2.66 8.84 -7.96
C ARG A 12 -1.25 9.01 -8.52
N SER A 13 -0.28 9.30 -7.66
CA SER A 13 1.11 9.51 -8.08
C SER A 13 1.76 8.19 -8.48
N LEU A 14 2.20 8.14 -9.73
CA LEU A 14 2.93 7.00 -10.28
C LEU A 14 4.31 6.84 -9.62
N GLU A 15 4.93 7.95 -9.24
CA GLU A 15 6.17 7.99 -8.51
C GLU A 15 6.01 7.38 -7.11
N ASN A 16 4.89 7.67 -6.43
CA ASN A 16 4.57 7.02 -5.16
C ASN A 16 4.36 5.51 -5.34
N ILE A 17 3.65 5.08 -6.38
CA ILE A 17 3.48 3.66 -6.70
C ILE A 17 4.85 2.99 -6.89
N GLY A 18 5.74 3.57 -7.69
CA GLY A 18 7.08 3.03 -7.89
C GLY A 18 7.87 2.94 -6.57
N SER A 19 7.83 3.99 -5.74
CA SER A 19 8.48 4.00 -4.42
C SER A 19 7.90 2.95 -3.48
N ILE A 20 6.57 2.69 -3.54
CA ILE A 20 5.90 1.65 -2.77
C ILE A 20 6.38 0.26 -3.22
N PHE A 21 6.53 0.02 -4.53
CA PHE A 21 7.11 -1.23 -5.03
C PHE A 21 8.54 -1.42 -4.50
N ARG A 22 9.40 -0.40 -4.60
CA ARG A 22 10.78 -0.47 -4.13
C ARG A 22 10.88 -0.77 -2.64
N THR A 23 10.10 -0.06 -1.82
CA THR A 23 10.04 -0.29 -0.37
C THR A 23 9.43 -1.66 -0.06
N GLY A 24 8.42 -2.07 -0.83
CA GLY A 24 7.78 -3.39 -0.71
C GLY A 24 8.75 -4.54 -0.97
N ASP A 25 9.62 -4.38 -1.97
CA ASP A 25 10.69 -5.35 -2.28
C ASP A 25 11.66 -5.48 -1.10
N ALA A 26 12.16 -4.36 -0.57
CA ALA A 26 13.04 -4.33 0.59
C ALA A 26 12.41 -4.96 1.84
N LEU A 27 11.08 -4.89 1.99
CA LEU A 27 10.33 -5.49 3.10
C LEU A 27 9.94 -6.96 2.87
N GLY A 28 10.17 -7.51 1.67
CA GLY A 28 9.69 -8.84 1.29
C GLY A 28 8.17 -8.93 1.30
N VAL A 29 7.49 -7.91 0.73
CA VAL A 29 6.04 -7.90 0.56
C VAL A 29 5.62 -9.04 -0.37
N THR A 30 4.66 -9.85 0.07
CA THR A 30 4.18 -11.02 -0.68
C THR A 30 3.47 -10.62 -1.97
N LYS A 31 2.66 -9.55 -1.92
CA LYS A 31 1.92 -9.03 -3.08
C LYS A 31 1.41 -7.63 -2.83
N ILE A 32 1.33 -6.83 -3.91
CA ILE A 32 0.72 -5.50 -3.91
C ILE A 32 -0.60 -5.54 -4.66
N PHE A 33 -1.67 -5.03 -4.05
CA PHE A 33 -2.97 -4.84 -4.67
C PHE A 33 -3.16 -3.36 -4.99
N LEU A 34 -3.38 -3.05 -6.27
CA LEU A 34 -3.63 -1.70 -6.75
C LEU A 34 -5.13 -1.51 -6.93
N CYS A 35 -5.75 -0.61 -6.17
CA CYS A 35 -7.20 -0.44 -6.16
C CYS A 35 -7.63 0.88 -6.80
N GLY A 36 -8.80 0.85 -7.45
CA GLY A 36 -9.43 2.02 -8.06
C GLY A 36 -8.55 2.66 -9.14
N ILE A 37 -8.24 3.94 -8.99
CA ILE A 37 -7.42 4.72 -9.92
C ILE A 37 -5.92 4.61 -9.69
N SER A 38 -5.46 3.72 -8.78
CA SER A 38 -4.04 3.52 -8.54
C SER A 38 -3.30 3.14 -9.82
N GLY A 39 -2.16 3.78 -10.05
CA GLY A 39 -1.32 3.53 -11.20
C GLY A 39 -0.87 2.07 -11.29
N LYS A 40 -0.69 1.57 -12.51
CA LYS A 40 -0.31 0.17 -12.75
C LYS A 40 1.04 0.12 -13.45
N PRO A 41 1.97 -0.73 -12.97
CA PRO A 41 3.14 -1.08 -13.76
C PRO A 41 2.74 -1.76 -15.07
N PRO A 42 3.57 -1.70 -16.12
CA PRO A 42 3.34 -2.44 -17.36
C PRO A 42 3.33 -3.94 -17.05
N ARG A 43 2.45 -4.68 -17.73
CA ARG A 43 2.55 -6.14 -17.72
C ARG A 43 3.75 -6.57 -18.55
N TRP A 44 4.50 -7.55 -18.08
CA TRP A 44 5.54 -8.21 -18.86
C TRP A 44 4.98 -8.65 -20.22
N GLY A 45 5.72 -8.37 -21.31
CA GLY A 45 5.36 -8.79 -22.67
C GLY A 45 4.48 -7.81 -23.45
N PHE A 46 3.98 -6.72 -22.87
CA PHE A 46 3.35 -5.66 -23.65
C PHE A 46 4.36 -4.55 -23.91
N PRO A 47 4.65 -4.24 -25.20
CA PRO A 47 5.57 -3.17 -25.52
C PRO A 47 5.03 -1.85 -25.00
N ALA A 48 5.86 -1.12 -24.25
CA ALA A 48 5.62 0.24 -23.81
C ALA A 48 5.65 1.23 -25.01
N SER A 49 5.34 0.77 -26.21
CA SER A 49 5.80 1.33 -27.45
C SER A 49 4.95 2.44 -28.05
N GLN A 50 3.86 2.88 -27.45
CA GLN A 50 3.08 3.97 -28.07
C GLN A 50 2.52 5.00 -27.06
N GLY A 51 2.93 6.24 -27.22
CA GLY A 51 2.31 7.44 -26.68
C GLY A 51 2.39 7.61 -25.14
N ASN A 52 1.31 8.10 -24.54
CA ASN A 52 1.18 8.40 -23.11
C ASN A 52 1.47 7.20 -22.17
N LEU A 53 1.30 5.96 -22.63
CA LEU A 53 1.61 4.76 -21.84
C LEU A 53 3.11 4.62 -21.55
N ALA A 54 3.99 4.91 -22.50
CA ALA A 54 5.44 4.85 -22.30
C ALA A 54 5.90 5.82 -21.20
N THR A 55 5.33 7.02 -21.20
CA THR A 55 5.62 8.04 -20.17
C THR A 55 5.11 7.62 -18.78
N LEU A 56 3.93 7.03 -18.70
CA LEU A 56 3.36 6.52 -17.45
C LEU A 56 4.20 5.38 -16.88
N HIS A 57 4.67 4.47 -17.73
CA HIS A 57 5.55 3.37 -17.35
C HIS A 57 6.89 3.88 -16.83
N HIS A 58 7.48 4.88 -17.49
CA HIS A 58 8.74 5.48 -17.08
C HIS A 58 8.68 6.09 -15.68
N LYS A 59 7.56 6.72 -15.29
CA LYS A 59 7.40 7.31 -13.96
C LYS A 59 7.41 6.28 -12.84
N ILE A 60 6.76 5.13 -13.04
CA ILE A 60 6.80 4.03 -12.05
C ILE A 60 8.18 3.39 -12.01
N SER A 61 8.75 3.00 -13.15
CA SER A 61 10.03 2.30 -13.19
C SER A 61 11.20 3.15 -12.71
N LYS A 62 11.14 4.49 -12.92
CA LYS A 62 12.14 5.43 -12.43
C LYS A 62 12.31 5.37 -10.91
N THR A 63 11.23 5.19 -10.16
CA THR A 63 11.27 5.15 -8.70
C THR A 63 11.27 3.73 -8.14
N ALA A 64 10.69 2.77 -8.86
CA ALA A 64 10.66 1.37 -8.47
C ALA A 64 12.02 0.66 -8.67
N LEU A 65 12.85 1.12 -9.61
CA LEU A 65 14.18 0.56 -9.93
C LEU A 65 14.17 -0.96 -10.18
N GLY A 66 13.12 -1.46 -10.84
CA GLY A 66 12.98 -2.88 -11.17
C GLY A 66 12.10 -3.68 -10.19
N ALA A 67 11.79 -3.16 -9.00
CA ALA A 67 10.94 -3.85 -8.03
C ALA A 67 9.52 -4.13 -8.55
N GLU A 68 9.04 -3.35 -9.48
CA GLU A 68 7.75 -3.58 -10.17
C GLU A 68 7.74 -4.85 -11.04
N LYS A 69 8.92 -5.42 -11.30
CA LYS A 69 9.09 -6.68 -12.05
C LYS A 69 9.17 -7.90 -11.13
N THR A 70 9.57 -7.71 -9.87
CA THR A 70 9.82 -8.79 -8.91
C THR A 70 8.63 -9.06 -8.01
N ILE A 71 7.92 -8.02 -7.57
CA ILE A 71 6.77 -8.18 -6.68
C ILE A 71 5.50 -8.52 -7.48
N PRO A 72 4.81 -9.61 -7.14
CA PRO A 72 3.51 -9.91 -7.71
C PRO A 72 2.52 -8.77 -7.41
N PHE A 73 1.73 -8.36 -8.39
CA PHE A 73 0.67 -7.40 -8.18
C PHE A 73 -0.60 -7.75 -8.94
N SER A 74 -1.72 -7.19 -8.54
CA SER A 74 -2.97 -7.25 -9.28
C SER A 74 -3.79 -5.98 -9.08
N HIS A 75 -4.62 -5.65 -10.08
CA HIS A 75 -5.51 -4.49 -10.02
C HIS A 75 -6.95 -4.91 -9.69
N HIS A 76 -7.61 -4.13 -8.84
CA HIS A 76 -8.98 -4.32 -8.40
C HIS A 76 -9.73 -2.99 -8.43
N TRP A 77 -10.83 -2.91 -9.18
CA TRP A 77 -11.63 -1.68 -9.22
C TRP A 77 -12.30 -1.34 -7.89
N GLN A 78 -12.71 -2.37 -7.13
CA GLN A 78 -13.48 -2.22 -5.90
C GLN A 78 -12.72 -2.81 -4.70
N ILE A 79 -12.11 -1.94 -3.92
CA ILE A 79 -11.32 -2.33 -2.74
C ILE A 79 -12.15 -3.13 -1.72
N TRP A 80 -13.44 -2.80 -1.54
CA TRP A 80 -14.27 -3.51 -0.57
C TRP A 80 -14.45 -4.99 -0.91
N ARG A 81 -14.58 -5.35 -2.19
CA ARG A 81 -14.63 -6.76 -2.63
C ARG A 81 -13.32 -7.49 -2.36
N LEU A 82 -12.21 -6.80 -2.56
CA LEU A 82 -10.89 -7.35 -2.25
C LEU A 82 -10.75 -7.60 -0.75
N ILE A 83 -11.15 -6.64 0.10
CA ILE A 83 -11.13 -6.80 1.56
C ILE A 83 -11.95 -8.01 1.99
N ASP A 84 -13.19 -8.12 1.50
CA ASP A 84 -14.06 -9.25 1.84
C ASP A 84 -13.45 -10.61 1.42
N LYS A 85 -12.79 -10.66 0.26
CA LYS A 85 -12.05 -11.85 -0.22
C LYS A 85 -10.86 -12.18 0.70
N LEU A 86 -10.04 -11.20 1.07
CA LEU A 86 -8.87 -11.41 1.93
C LEU A 86 -9.28 -11.83 3.34
N LYS A 87 -10.37 -11.28 3.89
CA LYS A 87 -10.93 -11.70 5.19
C LYS A 87 -11.39 -13.16 5.17
N LYS A 88 -11.99 -13.63 4.09
CA LYS A 88 -12.34 -15.07 3.95
C LYS A 88 -11.09 -15.96 4.00
N GLN A 89 -9.94 -15.44 3.60
CA GLN A 89 -8.64 -16.13 3.69
C GLN A 89 -7.95 -15.92 5.06
N ARG A 90 -8.66 -15.35 6.05
CA ARG A 90 -8.15 -15.04 7.39
C ARG A 90 -6.99 -14.04 7.42
N ILE A 91 -6.83 -13.22 6.36
CA ILE A 91 -5.84 -12.15 6.31
C ILE A 91 -6.39 -10.96 7.11
N LYS A 92 -5.61 -10.47 8.06
CA LYS A 92 -5.96 -9.29 8.87
C LYS A 92 -5.81 -8.02 8.04
N ILE A 93 -6.79 -7.14 8.10
CA ILE A 93 -6.82 -5.89 7.35
C ILE A 93 -6.50 -4.73 8.28
N ILE A 94 -5.38 -4.07 8.02
CA ILE A 94 -4.87 -2.95 8.81
C ILE A 94 -4.91 -1.69 7.92
N ALA A 95 -5.46 -0.60 8.40
CA ALA A 95 -5.40 0.68 7.70
C ALA A 95 -4.33 1.58 8.32
N LEU A 96 -3.55 2.26 7.47
CA LEU A 96 -2.66 3.35 7.88
C LEU A 96 -3.34 4.68 7.57
N GLU A 97 -3.90 5.31 8.61
CA GLU A 97 -4.71 6.52 8.46
C GLU A 97 -4.78 7.32 9.76
N GLN A 98 -4.88 8.66 9.65
CA GLN A 98 -5.16 9.55 10.77
C GLN A 98 -6.66 9.51 11.09
N ASP A 99 -7.05 8.71 12.08
CA ASP A 99 -8.44 8.54 12.53
C ASP A 99 -8.53 8.56 14.05
N LYS A 100 -9.66 9.04 14.59
CA LYS A 100 -9.89 9.12 16.05
C LYS A 100 -9.84 7.75 16.76
N LYS A 101 -10.08 6.66 16.02
CA LYS A 101 -10.04 5.28 16.53
C LYS A 101 -8.70 4.60 16.28
N ALA A 102 -7.76 5.31 15.65
CA ALA A 102 -6.45 4.74 15.33
C ALA A 102 -5.56 4.65 16.58
N ILE A 103 -4.71 3.64 16.62
CA ILE A 103 -3.65 3.53 17.63
C ILE A 103 -2.30 3.93 17.03
N PRO A 104 -1.36 4.48 17.82
CA PRO A 104 -0.01 4.75 17.33
C PRO A 104 0.62 3.48 16.75
N TYR A 105 1.26 3.59 15.59
CA TYR A 105 1.86 2.44 14.91
C TYR A 105 2.83 1.66 15.81
N THR A 106 3.54 2.34 16.71
CA THR A 106 4.48 1.74 17.67
C THR A 106 3.81 0.83 18.70
N LYS A 107 2.51 1.03 18.98
CA LYS A 107 1.71 0.17 19.87
C LYS A 107 1.04 -1.00 19.13
N PHE A 108 1.13 -1.03 17.82
CA PHE A 108 0.55 -2.10 17.02
C PHE A 108 1.43 -3.33 17.05
N LYS A 109 0.86 -4.46 17.47
CA LYS A 109 1.50 -5.78 17.46
C LYS A 109 1.00 -6.56 16.25
N PRO A 110 1.79 -6.69 15.18
CA PRO A 110 1.36 -7.34 13.95
C PRO A 110 1.13 -8.84 14.15
N LYS A 111 0.06 -9.35 13.53
CA LYS A 111 -0.24 -10.78 13.43
C LYS A 111 -0.43 -11.12 11.96
N PHE A 112 0.40 -12.01 11.46
CA PHE A 112 0.36 -12.47 10.07
C PHE A 112 -0.60 -13.66 9.87
N PRO A 113 -1.16 -13.85 8.67
CA PRO A 113 -1.03 -12.99 7.50
C PRO A 113 -1.80 -11.67 7.66
N LEU A 114 -1.25 -10.57 7.13
CA LEU A 114 -1.90 -9.27 7.16
C LEU A 114 -1.74 -8.47 5.86
N ALA A 115 -2.70 -7.58 5.60
CA ALA A 115 -2.68 -6.60 4.51
C ALA A 115 -2.75 -5.19 5.10
N LEU A 116 -1.79 -4.33 4.72
CA LEU A 116 -1.77 -2.92 5.09
C LEU A 116 -2.40 -2.09 3.97
N ILE A 117 -3.46 -1.35 4.27
CA ILE A 117 -4.07 -0.39 3.35
C ILE A 117 -3.40 0.96 3.54
N ILE A 118 -2.97 1.55 2.44
CA ILE A 118 -2.50 2.92 2.31
C ILE A 118 -3.41 3.68 1.35
N GLY A 119 -3.82 4.88 1.73
CA GLY A 119 -4.87 5.63 1.06
C GLY A 119 -4.37 6.72 0.12
N ASN A 120 -5.32 7.31 -0.60
CA ASN A 120 -5.11 8.44 -1.49
C ASN A 120 -4.41 9.61 -0.77
N GLU A 121 -3.51 10.29 -1.47
CA GLU A 121 -2.65 11.34 -0.92
C GLU A 121 -3.41 12.56 -0.38
N VAL A 122 -4.62 12.81 -0.87
CA VAL A 122 -5.44 13.96 -0.48
C VAL A 122 -6.64 13.54 0.36
N LYS A 123 -7.36 12.50 -0.07
CA LYS A 123 -8.63 12.07 0.54
C LYS A 123 -8.45 11.01 1.64
N GLY A 124 -7.25 10.41 1.71
CA GLY A 124 -7.01 9.29 2.61
C GLY A 124 -7.86 8.05 2.29
N ILE A 125 -8.12 7.25 3.30
CA ILE A 125 -8.97 6.06 3.23
C ILE A 125 -10.40 6.43 3.65
N SER A 126 -11.39 6.07 2.85
CA SER A 126 -12.80 6.40 3.15
C SER A 126 -13.29 5.74 4.44
N LYS A 127 -14.21 6.41 5.15
CA LYS A 127 -14.82 5.90 6.40
C LYS A 127 -15.48 4.53 6.22
N SER A 128 -16.06 4.26 5.05
CA SER A 128 -16.67 2.97 4.72
C SER A 128 -15.63 1.84 4.66
N ILE A 129 -14.43 2.12 4.16
CA ILE A 129 -13.31 1.17 4.13
C ILE A 129 -12.69 1.02 5.52
N LEU A 130 -12.50 2.11 6.27
CA LEU A 130 -11.98 2.04 7.64
C LEU A 130 -12.85 1.16 8.54
N LYS A 131 -14.18 1.19 8.38
CA LYS A 131 -15.11 0.30 9.11
C LYS A 131 -14.92 -1.19 8.81
N LYS A 132 -14.34 -1.51 7.67
CA LYS A 132 -14.02 -2.90 7.29
C LYS A 132 -12.65 -3.37 7.78
N CYS A 133 -11.81 -2.49 8.31
CA CYS A 133 -10.49 -2.83 8.82
C CYS A 133 -10.56 -3.46 10.22
N ASP A 134 -9.65 -4.39 10.49
CA ASP A 134 -9.54 -5.01 11.83
C ASP A 134 -8.85 -4.07 12.82
N LYS A 135 -7.94 -3.22 12.33
CA LYS A 135 -7.27 -2.17 13.10
C LYS A 135 -6.95 -0.98 12.18
N ILE A 136 -6.88 0.19 12.80
CA ILE A 136 -6.38 1.42 12.18
C ILE A 136 -5.17 1.85 13.00
N ILE A 137 -4.06 2.13 12.31
CA ILE A 137 -2.82 2.63 12.90
C ILE A 137 -2.49 3.99 12.30
N TYR A 138 -1.82 4.83 13.08
CA TYR A 138 -1.37 6.13 12.58
C TYR A 138 0.08 6.41 12.96
N LEU A 139 0.70 7.29 12.18
CA LEU A 139 2.02 7.85 12.47
C LEU A 139 1.83 9.17 13.23
N PRO A 140 2.33 9.31 14.47
CA PRO A 140 2.23 10.56 15.21
C PRO A 140 2.94 11.70 14.47
N MET A 141 2.28 12.84 14.37
CA MET A 141 2.80 14.05 13.75
C MET A 141 3.05 15.11 14.81
N SER A 142 4.31 15.52 14.97
CA SER A 142 4.71 16.52 15.98
C SER A 142 4.90 17.93 15.42
N GLY A 143 4.81 18.07 14.09
CA GLY A 143 4.97 19.33 13.39
C GLY A 143 3.64 19.94 12.94
N ARG A 144 3.72 20.92 12.02
CA ARG A 144 2.53 21.60 11.45
C ARG A 144 1.81 20.80 10.38
N LYS A 145 2.44 19.79 9.78
CA LYS A 145 1.82 18.96 8.74
C LYS A 145 1.00 17.86 9.38
N GLU A 146 -0.15 17.57 8.78
CA GLU A 146 -1.11 16.58 9.27
C GLU A 146 -0.81 15.16 8.76
N SER A 147 0.05 15.02 7.73
CA SER A 147 0.38 13.73 7.11
C SER A 147 1.78 13.74 6.49
N LEU A 148 2.32 12.55 6.25
CA LEU A 148 3.51 12.29 5.44
C LEU A 148 3.11 11.95 3.99
N ASN A 149 4.09 12.02 3.09
CA ASN A 149 3.96 11.38 1.78
C ASN A 149 3.62 9.90 1.98
N VAL A 150 2.70 9.37 1.17
CA VAL A 150 2.15 8.01 1.33
C VAL A 150 3.22 6.92 1.24
N SER A 151 4.21 7.06 0.35
CA SER A 151 5.30 6.09 0.22
C SER A 151 6.25 6.12 1.42
N VAL A 152 6.47 7.30 2.01
CA VAL A 152 7.23 7.47 3.25
C VAL A 152 6.47 6.86 4.43
N ALA A 153 5.18 7.18 4.56
CA ALA A 153 4.32 6.61 5.60
C ALA A 153 4.29 5.07 5.52
N PHE A 154 4.18 4.52 4.32
CA PHE A 154 4.27 3.08 4.09
C PHE A 154 5.63 2.52 4.55
N GLY A 155 6.73 3.17 4.23
CA GLY A 155 8.07 2.74 4.66
C GLY A 155 8.17 2.63 6.17
N VAL A 156 7.78 3.68 6.90
CA VAL A 156 7.84 3.71 8.37
C VAL A 156 6.96 2.61 8.98
N ALA A 157 5.68 2.53 8.59
CA ALA A 157 4.76 1.53 9.13
C ALA A 157 5.13 0.11 8.71
N GLY A 158 5.56 -0.08 7.46
CA GLY A 158 5.95 -1.37 6.91
C GLY A 158 7.17 -1.97 7.62
N TYR A 159 8.20 -1.17 7.88
CA TYR A 159 9.37 -1.61 8.64
C TYR A 159 9.02 -1.95 10.08
N HIS A 160 8.16 -1.19 10.73
CA HIS A 160 7.66 -1.56 12.06
C HIS A 160 6.92 -2.90 12.02
N ILE A 161 6.00 -3.09 11.09
CA ILE A 161 5.22 -4.33 10.94
C ILE A 161 6.15 -5.53 10.71
N LYS A 162 7.13 -5.39 9.83
CA LYS A 162 7.99 -6.53 9.43
C LYS A 162 9.01 -6.92 10.48
N ASN A 163 9.55 -5.94 11.23
CA ASN A 163 10.64 -6.14 12.16
C ASN A 163 10.21 -6.23 13.63
N SER A 164 8.93 -6.02 13.93
CA SER A 164 8.43 -6.22 15.28
C SER A 164 8.53 -7.69 15.67
N LYS A 165 9.44 -7.97 16.60
CA LYS A 165 9.55 -9.29 17.27
C LYS A 165 8.63 -9.26 18.48
N PHE A 166 7.52 -9.97 18.44
CA PHE A 166 6.60 -10.18 19.56
C PHE A 166 6.32 -11.65 19.75
#